data_6d8f44ef604a48f3f0ae91545c27c2d5
#
_entry.id   6d8f44ef604a48f3f0ae91545c27c2d5
#
_cell.length_a   1.000
_cell.length_b   1.000
_cell.length_c   1.000
_cell.angle_alpha   90.00
_cell.angle_beta   90.00
_cell.angle_gamma   90.00
#
_symmetry.space_group_name_H-M   'P 1'
#
loop_
_entity.id
_entity.type
_entity.pdbx_description
1 polymer ?
#
loop_
_entity_poly.entity_id
_entity_poly.type
_entity_poly.pdbx_seq_one_letter_code
_entity_poly.pdbx_strand_id
1 'polypeptide(L)'
;SRSSAASDVYKRQLLILLVVVIVVFLTELTSNQATTATFVPIMFGVAMGIGFDKAQVAIPVALAASCAFMLPVATPPNAIVYGSEKFTISEMMKAGFYINIIGIIVVTIFAAFVLPVVL
;
A
#
# COMPACT_ATOMS: atom_id res chain seq x y z
N SER A 1 -11.29 -0.22 -28.38
CA SER A 1 -10.06 0.00 -29.16
C SER A 1 -8.82 -0.21 -28.29
N ARG A 2 -7.68 -0.37 -28.93
CA ARG A 2 -6.41 -0.53 -28.23
C ARG A 2 -6.07 0.68 -27.37
N SER A 3 -6.34 1.89 -27.84
CA SER A 3 -6.05 3.11 -27.08
C SER A 3 -6.95 3.24 -25.86
N SER A 4 -8.23 2.85 -25.94
CA SER A 4 -9.13 2.83 -24.79
C SER A 4 -8.70 1.79 -23.75
N ALA A 5 -8.32 0.58 -24.19
CA ALA A 5 -7.85 -0.46 -23.28
C ALA A 5 -6.56 -0.06 -22.58
N ALA A 6 -5.60 0.51 -23.33
CA ALA A 6 -4.34 0.99 -22.77
C ALA A 6 -4.57 2.14 -21.80
N SER A 7 -5.49 3.06 -22.12
CA SER A 7 -5.85 4.17 -21.24
C SER A 7 -6.48 3.68 -19.94
N ASP A 8 -7.35 2.66 -20.00
CA ASP A 8 -8.00 2.10 -18.81
C ASP A 8 -6.98 1.39 -17.91
N VAL A 9 -6.04 0.63 -18.48
CA VAL A 9 -4.96 0.00 -17.72
C VAL A 9 -4.09 1.05 -17.04
N TYR A 10 -3.73 2.10 -17.77
CA TYR A 10 -2.93 3.20 -17.23
C TYR A 10 -3.64 3.89 -16.07
N LYS A 11 -4.93 4.18 -16.22
CA LYS A 11 -5.73 4.83 -15.17
C LYS A 11 -5.81 3.95 -13.93
N ARG A 12 -6.02 2.63 -14.11
CA ARG A 12 -6.06 1.69 -13.00
C ARG A 12 -4.73 1.67 -12.24
N GLN A 13 -3.61 1.59 -12.97
CA GLN A 13 -2.30 1.54 -12.35
C GLN A 13 -1.97 2.84 -11.62
N LEU A 14 -2.35 3.98 -12.18
CA LEU A 14 -2.16 5.26 -11.54
C LEU A 14 -2.98 5.36 -10.26
N LEU A 15 -4.22 4.91 -10.28
CA LEU A 15 -5.08 4.87 -9.09
C LEU A 15 -4.47 3.99 -8.01
N ILE A 16 -4.04 2.78 -8.37
CA ILE A 16 -3.43 1.84 -7.43
C ILE A 16 -2.17 2.46 -6.81
N LEU A 17 -1.31 3.05 -7.62
CA LEU A 17 -0.09 3.69 -7.12
C LEU A 17 -0.40 4.79 -6.12
N LEU A 18 -1.33 5.68 -6.44
CA LEU A 18 -1.71 6.78 -5.56
C LEU A 18 -2.25 6.26 -4.23
N VAL A 19 -3.15 5.28 -4.28
CA VAL A 19 -3.76 4.73 -3.08
C VAL A 19 -2.72 3.98 -2.24
N VAL A 20 -1.85 3.19 -2.88
CA VAL A 20 -0.78 2.47 -2.19
C VAL A 20 0.14 3.45 -1.44
N VAL A 21 0.55 4.54 -2.09
CA VAL A 21 1.39 5.56 -1.45
C VAL A 21 0.69 6.15 -0.23
N ILE A 22 -0.57 6.55 -0.38
CA ILE A 22 -1.33 7.13 0.72
C ILE A 22 -1.46 6.13 1.88
N VAL A 23 -1.82 4.90 1.58
CA VAL A 23 -2.04 3.86 2.60
C VAL A 23 -0.75 3.52 3.33
N VAL A 24 0.37 3.37 2.61
CA VAL A 24 1.66 3.05 3.23
C VAL A 24 2.06 4.12 4.25
N PHE A 25 1.91 5.39 3.92
CA PHE A 25 2.27 6.45 4.85
C PHE A 25 1.23 6.66 5.94
N LEU A 26 -0.05 6.45 5.65
CA LEU A 26 -1.11 6.56 6.66
C LEU A 26 -1.00 5.46 7.71
N THR A 27 -0.70 4.22 7.31
CA THR A 27 -0.60 3.09 8.24
C THR A 27 0.57 3.22 9.20
N GLU A 28 1.49 4.19 8.99
CA GLU A 28 2.51 4.53 9.98
C GLU A 28 1.90 5.13 11.26
N LEU A 29 0.75 5.80 11.14
CA LEU A 29 0.08 6.47 12.25
C LEU A 29 -1.14 5.70 12.77
N THR A 30 -1.62 4.74 12.00
CA THR A 30 -2.79 3.92 12.35
C THR A 30 -2.41 2.46 12.35
N SER A 31 -3.20 1.61 13.00
CA SER A 31 -2.94 0.18 12.97
C SER A 31 -3.17 -0.38 11.56
N ASN A 32 -2.39 -1.39 11.18
CA ASN A 32 -2.54 -2.03 9.87
C ASN A 32 -3.95 -2.58 9.68
N GLN A 33 -4.53 -3.16 10.73
CA GLN A 33 -5.88 -3.71 10.67
C GLN A 33 -6.93 -2.62 10.50
N ALA A 34 -6.82 -1.52 11.22
CA ALA A 34 -7.75 -0.40 11.10
C ALA A 34 -7.68 0.25 9.71
N THR A 35 -6.47 0.41 9.19
CA THR A 35 -6.26 0.96 7.85
C THR A 35 -6.90 0.06 6.80
N THR A 36 -6.66 -1.24 6.87
CA THR A 36 -7.25 -2.20 5.94
C THR A 36 -8.77 -2.20 6.03
N ALA A 37 -9.31 -2.26 7.24
CA ALA A 37 -10.75 -2.30 7.46
C ALA A 37 -11.44 -1.03 6.94
N THR A 38 -10.75 0.11 6.95
CA THR A 38 -11.30 1.37 6.46
C THR A 38 -11.19 1.48 4.94
N PHE A 39 -10.00 1.19 4.39
CA PHE A 39 -9.73 1.48 2.98
C PHE A 39 -10.23 0.41 2.02
N VAL A 40 -10.28 -0.86 2.41
CA VAL A 40 -10.73 -1.93 1.49
C VAL A 40 -12.18 -1.71 1.06
N PRO A 41 -13.14 -1.44 1.96
CA PRO A 41 -14.51 -1.15 1.52
C PRO A 41 -14.62 0.11 0.66
N ILE A 42 -13.86 1.16 1.00
CA ILE A 42 -13.83 2.40 0.22
C ILE A 42 -13.36 2.10 -1.20
N MET A 43 -12.29 1.31 -1.34
CA MET A 43 -11.75 0.99 -2.66
C MET A 43 -12.65 0.04 -3.45
N PHE A 44 -13.43 -0.82 -2.79
CA PHE A 44 -14.48 -1.59 -3.45
C PHE A 44 -15.49 -0.65 -4.11
N GLY A 45 -15.94 0.38 -3.37
CA GLY A 45 -16.87 1.37 -3.91
C GLY A 45 -16.28 2.13 -5.08
N VAL A 46 -15.02 2.57 -4.97
CA VAL A 46 -14.34 3.28 -6.04
C VAL A 46 -14.20 2.39 -7.29
N ALA A 47 -13.77 1.14 -7.11
CA ALA A 47 -13.59 0.21 -8.21
C ALA A 47 -14.92 -0.05 -8.94
N MET A 48 -16.00 -0.23 -8.19
CA MET A 48 -17.33 -0.42 -8.77
C MET A 48 -17.78 0.82 -9.55
N GLY A 49 -17.50 2.01 -9.02
CA GLY A 49 -17.91 3.27 -9.66
C GLY A 49 -17.19 3.54 -10.97
N ILE A 50 -15.95 3.07 -11.13
CA ILE A 50 -15.16 3.28 -12.34
C ILE A 50 -15.01 2.03 -13.20
N GLY A 51 -15.68 0.92 -12.83
CA GLY A 51 -15.71 -0.30 -13.62
C GLY A 51 -14.48 -1.17 -13.52
N PHE A 52 -13.67 -1.02 -12.47
CA PHE A 52 -12.48 -1.85 -12.25
C PHE A 52 -12.83 -3.07 -11.39
N ASP A 53 -12.00 -4.10 -11.48
CA ASP A 53 -12.14 -5.30 -10.64
C ASP A 53 -11.81 -4.94 -9.19
N LYS A 54 -12.73 -5.28 -8.27
CA LYS A 54 -12.59 -4.97 -6.86
C LYS A 54 -11.33 -5.58 -6.25
N ALA A 55 -11.04 -6.83 -6.56
CA ALA A 55 -9.89 -7.53 -6.00
C ALA A 55 -8.57 -6.93 -6.48
N GLN A 56 -8.51 -6.50 -7.73
CA GLN A 56 -7.30 -5.88 -8.29
C GLN A 56 -6.95 -4.55 -7.62
N VAL A 57 -7.91 -3.90 -6.99
CA VAL A 57 -7.69 -2.65 -6.25
C VAL A 57 -7.54 -2.92 -4.75
N ALA A 58 -8.36 -3.80 -4.20
CA ALA A 58 -8.39 -4.07 -2.77
C ALA A 58 -7.16 -4.83 -2.26
N ILE A 59 -6.65 -5.80 -3.03
CA ILE A 59 -5.48 -6.59 -2.61
C ILE A 59 -4.23 -5.71 -2.45
N PRO A 60 -3.89 -4.82 -3.40
CA PRO A 60 -2.77 -3.89 -3.18
C PRO A 60 -2.94 -3.00 -1.96
N VAL A 61 -4.16 -2.55 -1.68
CA VAL A 61 -4.43 -1.71 -0.49
C VAL A 61 -4.17 -2.49 0.79
N ALA A 62 -4.62 -3.74 0.87
CA ALA A 62 -4.38 -4.58 2.04
C ALA A 62 -2.89 -4.86 2.24
N LEU A 63 -2.16 -5.12 1.16
CA LEU A 63 -0.71 -5.32 1.21
C LEU A 63 0.01 -4.03 1.63
N ALA A 64 -0.40 -2.89 1.08
CA ALA A 64 0.17 -1.59 1.43
C ALA A 64 -0.05 -1.26 2.91
N ALA A 65 -1.22 -1.61 3.45
CA ALA A 65 -1.52 -1.37 4.85
C ALA A 65 -0.62 -2.16 5.80
N SER A 66 0.05 -3.20 5.29
CA SER A 66 1.02 -3.99 6.07
C SER A 66 2.44 -3.42 6.02
N CYS A 67 2.69 -2.40 5.20
CA CYS A 67 4.02 -1.82 4.99
C CYS A 67 4.23 -0.59 5.87
N ALA A 68 4.58 -0.79 7.13
CA ALA A 68 4.79 0.30 8.08
C ALA A 68 6.11 0.08 8.83
N PHE A 69 7.18 0.71 8.35
CA PHE A 69 8.53 0.47 8.85
C PHE A 69 9.24 1.71 9.39
N MET A 70 8.58 2.87 9.38
CA MET A 70 9.25 4.13 9.74
C MET A 70 9.16 4.46 11.23
N LEU A 71 8.01 4.24 11.86
CA LEU A 71 7.76 4.70 13.22
C LEU A 71 7.58 3.53 14.19
N PRO A 72 8.07 3.66 15.44
CA PRO A 72 7.87 2.62 16.46
C PRO A 72 6.40 2.35 16.75
N VAL A 73 5.55 3.38 16.67
CA VAL A 73 4.12 3.28 16.96
C VAL A 73 3.36 2.50 15.90
N ALA A 74 3.91 2.35 14.69
CA ALA A 74 3.22 1.77 13.56
C ALA A 74 2.91 0.28 13.75
N THR A 75 3.88 -0.50 14.24
CA THR A 75 3.71 -1.95 14.47
C THR A 75 4.46 -2.39 15.72
N PRO A 76 4.03 -3.51 16.37
CA PRO A 76 4.79 -4.07 17.48
C PRO A 76 6.24 -4.41 17.14
N PRO A 77 6.57 -5.03 15.98
CA PRO A 77 7.96 -5.26 15.64
C PRO A 77 8.80 -3.99 15.57
N ASN A 78 8.23 -2.89 15.03
CA ASN A 78 8.92 -1.60 14.99
C ASN A 78 9.21 -1.09 16.40
N ALA A 79 8.24 -1.21 17.31
CA ALA A 79 8.42 -0.79 18.70
C ALA A 79 9.52 -1.61 19.41
N ILE A 80 9.59 -2.91 19.13
CA ILE A 80 10.61 -3.79 19.72
C ILE A 80 12.00 -3.37 19.21
N VAL A 81 12.15 -3.13 17.92
CA VAL A 81 13.42 -2.72 17.34
C VAL A 81 13.87 -1.37 17.93
N TYR A 82 12.96 -0.41 18.01
CA TYR A 82 13.26 0.90 18.62
C TYR A 82 13.61 0.76 20.11
N GLY A 83 12.88 -0.12 20.81
CA GLY A 83 13.12 -0.37 22.25
C GLY A 83 14.48 -0.97 22.56
N SER A 84 15.22 -1.49 21.57
CA SER A 84 16.58 -1.98 21.76
C SER A 84 17.57 -0.84 22.09
N GLU A 85 17.20 0.40 21.89
CA GLU A 85 18.00 1.61 22.11
C GLU A 85 19.23 1.73 21.21
N LYS A 86 19.33 0.88 20.18
CA LYS A 86 20.42 0.92 19.21
C LYS A 86 20.20 1.94 18.10
N PHE A 87 18.96 2.45 17.96
CA PHE A 87 18.59 3.35 16.88
C PHE A 87 17.87 4.56 17.45
N THR A 88 18.09 5.72 16.82
CA THR A 88 17.26 6.90 17.06
C THR A 88 15.99 6.81 16.19
N ILE A 89 14.98 7.61 16.55
CA ILE A 89 13.77 7.71 15.71
C ILE A 89 14.14 8.18 14.30
N SER A 90 15.07 9.15 14.21
CA SER A 90 15.51 9.66 12.90
C SER A 90 16.15 8.57 12.04
N GLU A 91 16.99 7.73 12.64
CA GLU A 91 17.62 6.61 11.90
C GLU A 91 16.57 5.60 11.47
N MET A 92 15.62 5.26 12.34
CA MET A 92 14.54 4.33 12.03
C MET A 92 13.66 4.87 10.91
N MET A 93 13.33 6.17 10.95
CA MET A 93 12.53 6.80 9.90
C MET A 93 13.24 6.77 8.55
N LYS A 94 14.54 7.04 8.51
CA LYS A 94 15.31 7.03 7.25
C LYS A 94 15.34 5.63 6.65
N ALA A 95 15.70 4.63 7.45
CA ALA A 95 15.75 3.25 6.98
C ALA A 95 14.35 2.77 6.57
N GLY A 96 13.34 3.05 7.39
CA GLY A 96 11.96 2.67 7.12
C GLY A 96 11.39 3.35 5.89
N PHE A 97 11.78 4.60 5.64
CA PHE A 97 11.35 5.31 4.43
C PHE A 97 11.81 4.57 3.16
N TYR A 98 13.07 4.14 3.12
CA TYR A 98 13.56 3.36 1.97
C TYR A 98 12.82 2.04 1.83
N ILE A 99 12.56 1.35 2.95
CA ILE A 99 11.79 0.10 2.94
C ILE A 99 10.35 0.34 2.49
N ASN A 100 9.73 1.43 2.92
CA ASN A 100 8.39 1.80 2.47
C ASN A 100 8.34 2.06 0.97
N ILE A 101 9.35 2.74 0.42
CA ILE A 101 9.45 2.98 -1.02
C ILE A 101 9.58 1.67 -1.78
N ILE A 102 10.42 0.76 -1.30
CA ILE A 102 10.55 -0.57 -1.88
C ILE A 102 9.22 -1.32 -1.82
N GLY A 103 8.51 -1.25 -0.69
CA GLY A 103 7.20 -1.85 -0.52
C GLY A 103 6.18 -1.31 -1.51
N ILE A 104 6.16 0.01 -1.71
CA ILE A 104 5.27 0.65 -2.69
C ILE A 104 5.55 0.11 -4.10
N ILE A 105 6.82 0.05 -4.48
CA ILE A 105 7.23 -0.46 -5.79
C ILE A 105 6.80 -1.92 -5.96
N VAL A 106 7.10 -2.76 -4.96
CA VAL A 106 6.78 -4.20 -5.01
C VAL A 106 5.27 -4.42 -5.10
N VAL A 107 4.48 -3.74 -4.28
CA VAL A 107 3.02 -3.88 -4.29
C VAL A 107 2.44 -3.41 -5.61
N THR A 108 2.92 -2.30 -6.14
CA THR A 108 2.44 -1.75 -7.42
C THR A 108 2.77 -2.68 -8.59
N ILE A 109 3.99 -3.22 -8.62
CA ILE A 109 4.40 -4.17 -9.66
C ILE A 109 3.58 -5.45 -9.56
N PHE A 110 3.38 -5.97 -8.34
CA PHE A 110 2.55 -7.15 -8.12
C PHE A 110 1.13 -6.93 -8.64
N ALA A 111 0.54 -5.78 -8.34
CA ALA A 111 -0.80 -5.45 -8.81
C ALA A 111 -0.86 -5.32 -10.32
N ALA A 112 0.21 -4.81 -10.95
CA ALA A 112 0.24 -4.60 -12.39
C ALA A 112 0.40 -5.89 -13.18
N PHE A 113 1.22 -6.84 -12.70
CA PHE A 113 1.66 -7.99 -13.49
C PHE A 113 1.17 -9.32 -12.97
N VAL A 114 1.03 -9.49 -11.66
CA VAL A 114 0.66 -10.78 -11.06
C VAL A 114 -0.85 -10.91 -10.89
N LEU A 115 -1.52 -9.90 -10.36
CA LEU A 115 -2.95 -9.98 -10.10
C LEU A 115 -3.78 -10.23 -11.36
N PRO A 116 -3.51 -9.57 -12.51
CA PRO A 116 -4.28 -9.86 -13.73
C PRO A 116 -4.12 -11.30 -14.23
N VAL A 117 -3.00 -11.94 -13.92
CA VAL A 117 -2.75 -13.34 -14.32
C VAL A 117 -3.45 -14.31 -13.38
N VAL A 118 -3.48 -14.02 -12.07
CA VAL A 118 -4.04 -14.89 -11.04
C VAL A 118 -5.56 -14.72 -10.94
N LEU A 119 -6.05 -13.50 -11.09
CA LEU A 119 -7.46 -13.18 -11.06
C LEU A 119 -8.04 -13.15 -12.47
#